data_8bc634abb2bb008c3bc2eb4db8c79370
#
_entry.id   8bc634abb2bb008c3bc2eb4db8c79370
#
_cell.length_a   1.000
_cell.length_b   1.000
_cell.length_c   1.000
_cell.angle_alpha   90.00
_cell.angle_beta   90.00
_cell.angle_gamma   90.00
#
_symmetry.space_group_name_H-M   'P 1'
#
loop_
_entity.id
_entity.type
_entity.pdbx_description
1 polymer ?
#
loop_
_entity_poly.entity_id
_entity_poly.type
_entity_poly.pdbx_seq_one_letter_code
_entity_poly.pdbx_strand_id
1 'polypeptide(L)'
;MTGANINMETKSVMIVGVGGQGSLLASRLLGNVLLAQGYDVKVSEVHGMSQRGGSVVTDVKYGDKVYSPVIEKGEADAVISFELLEAARSLPYLKKGGKLITSTQQIDPMPVVTGAMEYPADLEEQIKAAGAELVAVDALSLAEQAGTAKASNVVLMGVLAARMDFPEELWQQALEQCVPPKFLELNKKAFELGKNA
;
A
#
# COMPACT_ATOMS: atom_id res chain seq x y z
N MET A 1 -12.47 22.39 -28.37
CA MET A 1 -12.18 22.42 -26.93
C MET A 1 -10.77 21.86 -26.77
N THR A 2 -9.80 22.72 -26.61
CA THR A 2 -8.39 22.40 -26.52
C THR A 2 -8.15 21.89 -25.09
N GLY A 3 -8.13 20.56 -24.92
CA GLY A 3 -7.66 19.96 -23.70
C GLY A 3 -6.19 20.34 -23.49
N ALA A 4 -5.88 21.05 -22.42
CA ALA A 4 -4.52 21.23 -21.99
C ALA A 4 -3.92 19.84 -21.81
N ASN A 5 -2.93 19.46 -22.61
CA ASN A 5 -2.08 18.31 -22.35
C ASN A 5 -1.30 18.63 -21.08
N ILE A 6 -1.89 18.29 -19.93
CA ILE A 6 -1.15 18.23 -18.67
C ILE A 6 -0.29 16.96 -18.81
N ASN A 7 0.98 17.16 -19.13
CA ASN A 7 1.95 16.06 -19.15
C ASN A 7 2.06 15.51 -17.72
N MET A 8 1.28 14.48 -17.42
CA MET A 8 1.22 13.88 -16.09
C MET A 8 2.43 12.96 -15.95
N GLU A 9 3.41 13.40 -15.16
CA GLU A 9 4.61 12.64 -14.84
C GLU A 9 4.22 11.22 -14.37
N THR A 10 4.96 10.22 -14.84
CA THR A 10 4.76 8.84 -14.39
C THR A 10 5.14 8.73 -12.91
N LYS A 11 4.21 8.25 -12.10
CA LYS A 11 4.39 7.99 -10.68
C LYS A 11 4.23 6.51 -10.38
N SER A 12 4.77 6.09 -9.25
CA SER A 12 4.80 4.69 -8.85
C SER A 12 4.53 4.50 -7.36
N VAL A 13 3.68 3.53 -7.07
CA VAL A 13 3.35 3.09 -5.70
C VAL A 13 3.65 1.60 -5.61
N MET A 14 4.54 1.23 -4.69
CA MET A 14 4.82 -0.16 -4.38
C MET A 14 4.00 -0.58 -3.16
N ILE A 15 3.24 -1.67 -3.27
CA ILE A 15 2.48 -2.24 -2.16
C ILE A 15 3.14 -3.56 -1.78
N VAL A 16 3.58 -3.66 -0.52
CA VAL A 16 4.30 -4.84 -0.02
C VAL A 16 3.64 -5.39 1.24
N GLY A 17 3.87 -6.66 1.50
CA GLY A 17 3.37 -7.31 2.70
C GLY A 17 3.60 -8.80 2.68
N VAL A 18 2.93 -9.49 3.60
CA VAL A 18 2.96 -10.95 3.72
C VAL A 18 1.70 -11.53 3.08
N GLY A 19 1.83 -12.65 2.40
CA GLY A 19 0.73 -13.32 1.70
C GLY A 19 -0.48 -13.56 2.60
N GLY A 20 -1.65 -13.11 2.15
CA GLY A 20 -2.91 -13.15 2.89
C GLY A 20 -3.34 -11.81 3.49
N GLN A 21 -2.53 -10.75 3.44
CA GLN A 21 -2.86 -9.42 3.97
C GLN A 21 -3.72 -8.56 3.01
N GLY A 22 -4.00 -9.01 1.80
CA GLY A 22 -4.95 -8.37 0.89
C GLY A 22 -4.35 -7.29 -0.02
N SER A 23 -3.10 -7.45 -0.46
CA SER A 23 -2.43 -6.60 -1.47
C SER A 23 -3.26 -6.42 -2.74
N LEU A 24 -3.91 -7.50 -3.19
CA LEU A 24 -4.75 -7.48 -4.39
C LEU A 24 -5.96 -6.54 -4.26
N LEU A 25 -6.58 -6.46 -3.08
CA LEU A 25 -7.67 -5.51 -2.85
C LEU A 25 -7.15 -4.09 -2.86
N ALA A 26 -6.05 -3.83 -2.18
CA ALA A 26 -5.43 -2.51 -2.12
C ALA A 26 -5.02 -2.00 -3.51
N SER A 27 -4.37 -2.84 -4.32
CA SER A 27 -3.97 -2.47 -5.68
C SER A 27 -5.17 -2.21 -6.60
N ARG A 28 -6.27 -2.96 -6.45
CA ARG A 28 -7.51 -2.72 -7.19
C ARG A 28 -8.18 -1.40 -6.78
N LEU A 29 -8.23 -1.09 -5.48
CA LEU A 29 -8.76 0.19 -4.99
C LEU A 29 -7.99 1.35 -5.59
N LEU A 30 -6.67 1.33 -5.46
CA LEU A 30 -5.80 2.36 -6.03
C LEU A 30 -5.95 2.45 -7.55
N GLY A 31 -5.92 1.31 -8.24
CA GLY A 31 -6.05 1.26 -9.70
C GLY A 31 -7.37 1.87 -10.20
N ASN A 32 -8.49 1.60 -9.52
CA ASN A 32 -9.79 2.15 -9.89
C ASN A 32 -9.83 3.67 -9.70
N VAL A 33 -9.27 4.19 -8.60
CA VAL A 33 -9.17 5.64 -8.38
C VAL A 33 -8.34 6.30 -9.49
N LEU A 34 -7.18 5.72 -9.81
CA LEU A 34 -6.28 6.25 -10.85
C LEU A 34 -6.91 6.21 -12.24
N LEU A 35 -7.58 5.12 -12.60
CA LEU A 35 -8.30 5.00 -13.87
C LEU A 35 -9.45 6.01 -13.96
N ALA A 36 -10.20 6.24 -12.88
CA ALA A 36 -11.27 7.22 -12.82
C ALA A 36 -10.76 8.66 -12.98
N GLN A 37 -9.49 8.93 -12.60
CA GLN A 37 -8.80 10.20 -12.85
C GLN A 37 -8.26 10.33 -14.29
N GLY A 38 -8.39 9.28 -15.11
CA GLY A 38 -7.96 9.30 -16.51
C GLY A 38 -6.50 8.91 -16.74
N TYR A 39 -5.80 8.37 -15.73
CA TYR A 39 -4.43 7.85 -15.89
C TYR A 39 -4.39 6.54 -16.68
N ASP A 40 -3.33 6.34 -17.46
CA ASP A 40 -2.91 5.00 -17.88
C ASP A 40 -2.27 4.31 -16.68
N VAL A 41 -2.78 3.14 -16.30
CA VAL A 41 -2.36 2.41 -15.09
C VAL A 41 -1.86 1.03 -15.48
N LYS A 42 -0.71 0.64 -14.95
CA LYS A 42 -0.18 -0.72 -15.06
C LYS A 42 0.07 -1.27 -13.66
N VAL A 43 -0.35 -2.51 -13.46
CA VAL A 43 -0.20 -3.23 -12.20
C VAL A 43 0.51 -4.55 -12.46
N SER A 44 1.46 -4.90 -11.60
CA SER A 44 2.10 -6.22 -11.55
C SER A 44 2.07 -6.71 -10.11
N GLU A 45 1.71 -7.97 -9.90
CA GLU A 45 1.81 -8.62 -8.60
C GLU A 45 2.76 -9.81 -8.68
N VAL A 46 3.74 -9.82 -7.79
CA VAL A 46 4.69 -10.92 -7.64
C VAL A 46 4.54 -11.51 -6.26
N HIS A 47 4.28 -12.79 -6.21
CA HIS A 47 4.23 -13.57 -4.97
C HIS A 47 5.03 -14.86 -5.11
N GLY A 48 5.59 -15.33 -3.99
CA GLY A 48 6.28 -16.61 -3.95
C GLY A 48 5.33 -17.81 -4.09
N MET A 49 5.91 -19.02 -4.23
CA MET A 49 5.15 -20.28 -4.25
C MET A 49 4.27 -20.47 -3.01
N SER A 50 4.71 -19.93 -1.86
CA SER A 50 3.92 -19.87 -0.64
C SER A 50 2.97 -18.67 -0.71
N GLN A 51 1.70 -18.93 -1.04
CA GLN A 51 0.65 -17.91 -1.07
C GLN A 51 0.24 -17.38 0.32
N ARG A 52 0.78 -17.98 1.39
CA ARG A 52 0.57 -17.55 2.78
C ARG A 52 1.92 -17.51 3.49
N GLY A 53 2.18 -16.39 4.19
CA GLY A 53 3.41 -16.20 4.95
C GLY A 53 4.65 -15.85 4.12
N GLY A 54 4.58 -15.82 2.78
CA GLY A 54 5.65 -15.35 1.90
C GLY A 54 5.51 -13.87 1.58
N SER A 55 6.63 -13.20 1.26
CA SER A 55 6.62 -11.81 0.80
C SER A 55 5.82 -11.64 -0.49
N VAL A 56 5.01 -10.60 -0.58
CA VAL A 56 4.22 -10.21 -1.75
C VAL A 56 4.59 -8.78 -2.12
N VAL A 57 4.83 -8.56 -3.40
CA VAL A 57 5.13 -7.24 -3.97
C VAL A 57 4.14 -6.95 -5.08
N THR A 58 3.50 -5.80 -5.02
CA THR A 58 2.60 -5.31 -6.07
C THR A 58 3.08 -3.93 -6.50
N ASP A 59 3.45 -3.82 -7.77
CA ASP A 59 3.86 -2.57 -8.40
C ASP A 59 2.66 -1.92 -9.07
N VAL A 60 2.43 -0.63 -8.82
CA VAL A 60 1.41 0.19 -9.47
C VAL A 60 2.10 1.40 -10.08
N LYS A 61 2.17 1.48 -11.40
CA LYS A 61 2.65 2.67 -12.13
C LYS A 61 1.48 3.36 -12.85
N TYR A 62 1.48 4.70 -12.83
CA TYR A 62 0.42 5.50 -13.45
C TYR A 62 0.97 6.83 -13.99
N GLY A 63 0.35 7.33 -15.03
CA GLY A 63 0.75 8.57 -15.72
C GLY A 63 -0.06 8.78 -16.99
N ASP A 64 0.38 9.68 -17.86
CA ASP A 64 -0.23 9.86 -19.21
C ASP A 64 -0.16 8.58 -20.03
N LYS A 65 1.01 7.94 -20.02
CA LYS A 65 1.26 6.66 -20.66
C LYS A 65 2.32 5.87 -19.93
N VAL A 66 1.99 4.62 -19.62
CA VAL A 66 2.87 3.69 -18.90
C VAL A 66 3.09 2.44 -19.73
N TYR A 67 4.34 2.09 -19.97
CA TYR A 67 4.69 0.93 -20.81
C TYR A 67 5.05 -0.32 -20.01
N SER A 68 5.45 -0.17 -18.73
CA SER A 68 5.82 -1.27 -17.85
C SER A 68 5.37 -0.98 -16.42
N PRO A 69 4.83 -1.97 -15.69
CA PRO A 69 4.50 -1.82 -14.28
C PRO A 69 5.71 -1.85 -13.35
N VAL A 70 6.84 -2.40 -13.80
CA VAL A 70 8.00 -2.71 -12.94
C VAL A 70 8.59 -1.42 -12.35
N ILE A 71 8.78 -1.44 -11.02
CA ILE A 71 9.42 -0.36 -10.28
C ILE A 71 10.87 -0.75 -9.99
N GLU A 72 11.80 0.06 -10.48
CA GLU A 72 13.23 -0.12 -10.25
C GLU A 72 13.65 0.45 -8.88
N LYS A 73 14.84 0.10 -8.41
CA LYS A 73 15.39 0.66 -7.17
C LYS A 73 15.50 2.18 -7.25
N GLY A 74 14.99 2.87 -6.22
CA GLY A 74 14.96 4.33 -6.15
C GLY A 74 13.85 5.00 -6.98
N GLU A 75 12.88 4.26 -7.50
CA GLU A 75 11.80 4.80 -8.34
C GLU A 75 10.43 4.90 -7.65
N ALA A 76 10.20 4.22 -6.55
CA ALA A 76 8.91 4.28 -5.85
C ALA A 76 8.68 5.67 -5.23
N ASP A 77 7.66 6.39 -5.69
CA ASP A 77 7.24 7.66 -5.08
C ASP A 77 6.59 7.41 -3.71
N ALA A 78 5.92 6.27 -3.56
CA ALA A 78 5.40 5.80 -2.28
C ALA A 78 5.53 4.28 -2.14
N VAL A 79 5.74 3.83 -0.91
CA VAL A 79 5.65 2.43 -0.52
C VAL A 79 4.56 2.29 0.53
N ILE A 80 3.65 1.33 0.33
CA ILE A 80 2.64 0.93 1.29
C ILE A 80 3.00 -0.46 1.78
N SER A 81 3.27 -0.61 3.07
CA SER A 81 3.60 -1.91 3.66
C SER A 81 2.57 -2.34 4.70
N PHE A 82 2.13 -3.58 4.58
CA PHE A 82 1.19 -4.17 5.53
C PHE A 82 1.89 -4.82 6.74
N GLU A 83 3.25 -4.86 6.71
CA GLU A 83 4.08 -5.49 7.72
C GLU A 83 5.42 -4.74 7.83
N LEU A 84 5.94 -4.62 9.05
CA LEU A 84 7.06 -3.72 9.34
C LEU A 84 8.40 -4.17 8.74
N LEU A 85 8.69 -5.49 8.71
CA LEU A 85 9.90 -6.02 8.09
C LEU A 85 9.87 -5.88 6.56
N GLU A 86 8.69 -6.07 5.96
CA GLU A 86 8.52 -5.85 4.53
C GLU A 86 8.70 -4.36 4.15
N ALA A 87 8.31 -3.44 5.04
CA ALA A 87 8.61 -2.02 4.89
C ALA A 87 10.13 -1.77 4.81
N ALA A 88 10.89 -2.32 5.75
CA ALA A 88 12.34 -2.19 5.76
C ALA A 88 13.00 -2.82 4.51
N ARG A 89 12.51 -3.98 4.07
CA ARG A 89 12.99 -4.66 2.85
C ARG A 89 12.75 -3.87 1.57
N SER A 90 11.71 -3.04 1.54
CA SER A 90 11.35 -2.23 0.37
C SER A 90 12.07 -0.88 0.29
N LEU A 91 12.80 -0.47 1.33
CA LEU A 91 13.56 0.79 1.34
C LEU A 91 14.43 1.04 0.10
N PRO A 92 15.14 0.04 -0.47
CA PRO A 92 15.95 0.25 -1.67
C PRO A 92 15.16 0.72 -2.90
N TYR A 93 13.85 0.50 -2.93
CA TYR A 93 12.97 0.91 -4.03
C TYR A 93 12.42 2.32 -3.84
N LEU A 94 12.40 2.82 -2.59
CA LEU A 94 11.87 4.14 -2.30
C LEU A 94 12.74 5.23 -2.90
N LYS A 95 12.11 6.16 -3.59
CA LYS A 95 12.73 7.37 -4.14
C LYS A 95 13.21 8.27 -2.99
N LYS A 96 14.28 9.01 -3.21
CA LYS A 96 14.73 10.01 -2.23
C LYS A 96 13.63 11.04 -1.99
N GLY A 97 13.18 11.17 -0.74
CA GLY A 97 12.03 12.01 -0.37
C GLY A 97 10.67 11.35 -0.64
N GLY A 98 10.66 10.07 -1.02
CA GLY A 98 9.43 9.28 -1.15
C GLY A 98 8.83 8.93 0.21
N LYS A 99 7.53 8.58 0.21
CA LYS A 99 6.76 8.27 1.42
C LYS A 99 6.70 6.77 1.66
N LEU A 100 6.99 6.36 2.90
CA LEU A 100 6.80 4.98 3.33
C LEU A 100 5.69 4.94 4.38
N ILE A 101 4.55 4.38 4.00
CA ILE A 101 3.39 4.16 4.88
C ILE A 101 3.40 2.70 5.30
N THR A 102 3.42 2.41 6.59
CA THR A 102 3.47 1.03 7.07
C THR A 102 2.51 0.76 8.22
N SER A 103 2.02 -0.47 8.29
CA SER A 103 1.48 -1.01 9.54
C SER A 103 2.64 -1.27 10.51
N THR A 104 2.40 -1.03 11.80
CA THR A 104 3.33 -1.45 12.86
C THR A 104 3.27 -2.96 13.14
N GLN A 105 2.42 -3.70 12.43
CA GLN A 105 2.29 -5.14 12.57
C GLN A 105 3.60 -5.85 12.26
N GLN A 106 3.95 -6.83 13.10
CA GLN A 106 5.09 -7.72 12.91
C GLN A 106 4.57 -9.15 12.70
N ILE A 107 5.08 -9.80 11.67
CA ILE A 107 4.76 -11.21 11.35
C ILE A 107 6.08 -11.96 11.21
N ASP A 108 6.33 -12.90 12.10
CA ASP A 108 7.55 -13.67 12.12
C ASP A 108 7.73 -14.47 10.81
N PRO A 109 8.77 -14.21 10.02
CA PRO A 109 9.08 -15.04 8.86
C PRO A 109 9.61 -16.41 9.31
N MET A 110 9.59 -17.41 8.43
CA MET A 110 10.00 -18.78 8.75
C MET A 110 11.31 -18.91 9.49
N PRO A 111 12.40 -18.18 9.17
CA PRO A 111 13.64 -18.26 9.93
C PRO A 111 13.50 -17.84 11.40
N VAL A 112 12.61 -16.90 11.70
CA VAL A 112 12.30 -16.48 13.08
C VAL A 112 11.44 -17.53 13.78
N VAL A 113 10.40 -18.02 13.11
CA VAL A 113 9.52 -19.08 13.63
C VAL A 113 10.32 -20.35 13.98
N THR A 114 11.34 -20.69 13.20
CA THR A 114 12.20 -21.86 13.45
C THR A 114 13.33 -21.60 14.44
N GLY A 115 13.47 -20.37 14.94
CA GLY A 115 14.56 -19.99 15.85
C GLY A 115 15.94 -19.86 15.21
N ALA A 116 16.03 -19.87 13.87
CA ALA A 116 17.28 -19.68 13.15
C ALA A 116 17.74 -18.21 13.12
N MET A 117 16.81 -17.27 13.31
CA MET A 117 17.07 -15.84 13.36
C MET A 117 16.13 -15.19 14.39
N GLU A 118 16.49 -13.98 14.83
CA GLU A 118 15.59 -13.12 15.60
C GLU A 118 14.89 -12.12 14.65
N TYR A 119 13.69 -11.69 15.02
CA TYR A 119 13.03 -10.59 14.31
C TYR A 119 13.84 -9.31 14.56
N PRO A 120 14.18 -8.52 13.51
CA PRO A 120 15.01 -7.34 13.69
C PRO A 120 14.34 -6.32 14.62
N ALA A 121 15.11 -5.80 15.58
CA ALA A 121 14.67 -4.74 16.47
C ALA A 121 14.76 -3.36 15.80
N ASP A 122 14.05 -2.37 16.34
CA ASP A 122 14.19 -0.95 16.04
C ASP A 122 14.03 -0.61 14.54
N LEU A 123 13.16 -1.36 13.83
CA LEU A 123 12.97 -1.19 12.38
C LEU A 123 12.47 0.20 12.00
N GLU A 124 11.60 0.81 12.82
CA GLU A 124 11.10 2.17 12.54
C GLU A 124 12.24 3.21 12.61
N GLU A 125 13.12 3.08 13.61
CA GLU A 125 14.29 3.94 13.78
C GLU A 125 15.27 3.73 12.61
N GLN A 126 15.50 2.50 12.19
CA GLN A 126 16.34 2.18 11.04
C GLN A 126 15.78 2.76 9.74
N ILE A 127 14.48 2.66 9.51
CA ILE A 127 13.79 3.24 8.35
C ILE A 127 13.92 4.77 8.34
N LYS A 128 13.68 5.43 9.48
CA LYS A 128 13.86 6.88 9.63
C LYS A 128 15.30 7.31 9.40
N ALA A 129 16.25 6.56 9.96
CA ALA A 129 17.70 6.82 9.79
C ALA A 129 18.16 6.67 8.32
N ALA A 130 17.49 5.84 7.54
CA ALA A 130 17.71 5.72 6.10
C ALA A 130 17.16 6.90 5.27
N GLY A 131 16.48 7.87 5.92
CA GLY A 131 15.99 9.10 5.29
C GLY A 131 14.62 8.98 4.63
N ALA A 132 13.84 7.93 4.95
CA ALA A 132 12.46 7.78 4.48
C ALA A 132 11.51 8.70 5.27
N GLU A 133 10.54 9.30 4.59
CA GLU A 133 9.37 9.92 5.24
C GLU A 133 8.44 8.80 5.73
N LEU A 134 8.65 8.37 6.98
CA LEU A 134 7.91 7.24 7.57
C LEU A 134 6.59 7.68 8.20
N VAL A 135 5.51 7.01 7.81
CA VAL A 135 4.19 7.05 8.45
C VAL A 135 3.87 5.64 8.95
N ALA A 136 4.09 5.40 10.25
CA ALA A 136 3.79 4.13 10.89
C ALA A 136 2.43 4.21 11.61
N VAL A 137 1.55 3.26 11.36
CA VAL A 137 0.17 3.24 11.88
C VAL A 137 -0.18 1.86 12.43
N ASP A 138 -0.79 1.81 13.59
CA ASP A 138 -1.41 0.56 14.10
C ASP A 138 -2.70 0.25 13.32
N ALA A 139 -2.51 -0.19 12.07
CA ALA A 139 -3.60 -0.48 11.16
C ALA A 139 -4.46 -1.67 11.64
N LEU A 140 -3.89 -2.57 12.44
CA LEU A 140 -4.62 -3.70 13.01
C LEU A 140 -5.66 -3.24 14.03
N SER A 141 -5.26 -2.43 15.02
CA SER A 141 -6.18 -1.89 16.03
C SER A 141 -7.27 -1.01 15.40
N LEU A 142 -6.94 -0.20 14.39
CA LEU A 142 -7.92 0.59 13.66
C LEU A 142 -8.92 -0.30 12.89
N ALA A 143 -8.44 -1.37 12.28
CA ALA A 143 -9.30 -2.32 11.58
C ALA A 143 -10.24 -3.07 12.53
N GLU A 144 -9.77 -3.42 13.72
CA GLU A 144 -10.60 -4.02 14.78
C GLU A 144 -11.68 -3.05 15.28
N GLN A 145 -11.38 -1.77 15.42
CA GLN A 145 -12.37 -0.72 15.72
C GLN A 145 -13.41 -0.57 14.60
N ALA A 146 -13.04 -0.83 13.36
CA ALA A 146 -13.99 -0.89 12.25
C ALA A 146 -14.89 -2.12 12.30
N GLY A 147 -14.41 -3.23 12.91
CA GLY A 147 -15.16 -4.46 13.12
C GLY A 147 -14.45 -5.75 12.67
N THR A 148 -13.27 -5.66 12.04
CA THR A 148 -12.49 -6.85 11.67
C THR A 148 -11.02 -6.53 11.38
N ALA A 149 -10.11 -7.32 11.93
CA ALA A 149 -8.68 -7.28 11.64
C ALA A 149 -8.35 -7.39 10.13
N LYS A 150 -9.25 -8.02 9.35
CA LYS A 150 -9.05 -8.21 7.90
C LYS A 150 -9.11 -6.92 7.09
N ALA A 151 -9.60 -5.82 7.66
CA ALA A 151 -9.68 -4.53 6.99
C ALA A 151 -8.43 -3.66 7.15
N SER A 152 -7.34 -4.16 7.75
CA SER A 152 -6.09 -3.41 7.95
C SER A 152 -5.48 -2.88 6.65
N ASN A 153 -5.62 -3.62 5.55
CA ASN A 153 -5.24 -3.14 4.23
C ASN A 153 -6.05 -1.90 3.79
N VAL A 154 -7.35 -1.87 4.07
CA VAL A 154 -8.22 -0.73 3.73
C VAL A 154 -7.93 0.47 4.64
N VAL A 155 -7.57 0.25 5.90
CA VAL A 155 -7.06 1.32 6.79
C VAL A 155 -5.84 1.99 6.14
N LEU A 156 -4.84 1.22 5.70
CA LEU A 156 -3.64 1.77 5.06
C LEU A 156 -3.95 2.48 3.73
N MET A 157 -4.97 2.03 2.99
CA MET A 157 -5.44 2.77 1.81
C MET A 157 -6.07 4.12 2.18
N GLY A 158 -6.74 4.22 3.33
CA GLY A 158 -7.19 5.50 3.90
C GLY A 158 -6.01 6.43 4.24
N VAL A 159 -4.97 5.90 4.87
CA VAL A 159 -3.73 6.64 5.17
C VAL A 159 -3.07 7.17 3.90
N LEU A 160 -3.03 6.36 2.83
CA LEU A 160 -2.54 6.79 1.51
C LEU A 160 -3.43 7.88 0.93
N ALA A 161 -4.75 7.71 0.94
CA ALA A 161 -5.72 8.64 0.39
C ALA A 161 -5.60 10.04 0.99
N ALA A 162 -5.37 10.13 2.30
CA ALA A 162 -5.14 11.40 2.99
C ALA A 162 -3.89 12.15 2.51
N ARG A 163 -3.01 11.47 1.77
CA ARG A 163 -1.72 11.99 1.28
C ARG A 163 -1.65 12.09 -0.24
N MET A 164 -2.76 11.74 -0.92
CA MET A 164 -2.95 11.90 -2.36
C MET A 164 -4.02 12.97 -2.61
N ASP A 165 -3.78 13.82 -3.61
CA ASP A 165 -4.73 14.88 -3.97
C ASP A 165 -5.78 14.35 -4.96
N PHE A 166 -6.59 13.40 -4.50
CA PHE A 166 -7.71 12.85 -5.26
C PHE A 166 -9.03 13.07 -4.53
N PRO A 167 -10.12 13.37 -5.27
CA PRO A 167 -11.46 13.53 -4.69
C PRO A 167 -11.88 12.30 -3.87
N GLU A 168 -12.48 12.54 -2.72
CA GLU A 168 -12.93 11.48 -1.82
C GLU A 168 -13.97 10.56 -2.48
N GLU A 169 -14.82 11.14 -3.32
CA GLU A 169 -15.87 10.42 -4.05
C GLU A 169 -15.30 9.27 -4.88
N LEU A 170 -14.10 9.42 -5.43
CA LEU A 170 -13.45 8.36 -6.22
C LEU A 170 -13.00 7.19 -5.35
N TRP A 171 -12.54 7.46 -4.14
CA TRP A 171 -12.20 6.42 -3.18
C TRP A 171 -13.45 5.66 -2.71
N GLN A 172 -14.54 6.37 -2.46
CA GLN A 172 -15.81 5.76 -2.09
C GLN A 172 -16.37 4.88 -3.23
N GLN A 173 -16.32 5.37 -4.47
CA GLN A 173 -16.70 4.58 -5.65
C GLN A 173 -15.82 3.33 -5.84
N ALA A 174 -14.52 3.47 -5.64
CA ALA A 174 -13.59 2.34 -5.73
C ALA A 174 -13.90 1.28 -4.64
N LEU A 175 -14.21 1.69 -3.42
CA LEU A 175 -14.65 0.79 -2.36
C LEU A 175 -15.93 0.03 -2.76
N GLU A 176 -16.93 0.73 -3.30
CA GLU A 176 -18.18 0.12 -3.76
C GLU A 176 -17.98 -0.90 -4.88
N GLN A 177 -17.00 -0.66 -5.77
CA GLN A 177 -16.69 -1.55 -6.88
C GLN A 177 -15.84 -2.77 -6.46
N CYS A 178 -14.98 -2.63 -5.46
CA CYS A 178 -14.00 -3.65 -5.09
C CYS A 178 -14.42 -4.52 -3.90
N VAL A 179 -15.26 -3.97 -3.01
CA VAL A 179 -15.65 -4.66 -1.77
C VAL A 179 -17.03 -5.30 -1.93
N PRO A 180 -17.20 -6.56 -1.53
CA PRO A 180 -18.52 -7.17 -1.54
C PRO A 180 -19.53 -6.38 -0.69
N PRO A 181 -20.80 -6.21 -1.14
CA PRO A 181 -21.79 -5.36 -0.47
C PRO A 181 -21.94 -5.60 1.03
N LYS A 182 -21.89 -6.86 1.46
CA LYS A 182 -22.02 -7.25 2.88
C LYS A 182 -20.91 -6.71 3.80
N PHE A 183 -19.78 -6.29 3.22
CA PHE A 183 -18.64 -5.76 3.97
C PHE A 183 -18.37 -4.29 3.68
N LEU A 184 -19.18 -3.65 2.84
CA LEU A 184 -18.92 -2.31 2.34
C LEU A 184 -18.87 -1.28 3.48
N GLU A 185 -19.86 -1.23 4.35
CA GLU A 185 -19.93 -0.27 5.44
C GLU A 185 -18.76 -0.42 6.43
N LEU A 186 -18.36 -1.66 6.71
CA LEU A 186 -17.21 -1.93 7.55
C LEU A 186 -15.92 -1.42 6.91
N ASN A 187 -15.75 -1.63 5.59
CA ASN A 187 -14.57 -1.16 4.89
C ASN A 187 -14.56 0.36 4.69
N LYS A 188 -15.71 1.00 4.49
CA LYS A 188 -15.82 2.46 4.51
C LYS A 188 -15.36 3.02 5.86
N LYS A 189 -15.82 2.42 6.98
CA LYS A 189 -15.38 2.81 8.32
C LYS A 189 -13.87 2.61 8.52
N ALA A 190 -13.31 1.49 8.06
CA ALA A 190 -11.87 1.22 8.14
C ALA A 190 -11.07 2.25 7.34
N PHE A 191 -11.53 2.59 6.14
CA PHE A 191 -10.91 3.62 5.29
C PHE A 191 -10.90 4.99 6.00
N GLU A 192 -12.03 5.42 6.57
CA GLU A 192 -12.12 6.69 7.30
C GLU A 192 -11.22 6.74 8.54
N LEU A 193 -11.14 5.64 9.30
CA LEU A 193 -10.22 5.55 10.42
C LEU A 193 -8.76 5.70 9.96
N GLY A 194 -8.39 5.09 8.85
CA GLY A 194 -7.07 5.24 8.26
C GLY A 194 -6.79 6.66 7.74
N LYS A 195 -7.79 7.30 7.13
CA LYS A 195 -7.66 8.67 6.60
C LYS A 195 -7.40 9.70 7.71
N ASN A 196 -7.86 9.44 8.92
CA ASN A 196 -7.72 10.30 10.08
C ASN A 196 -6.54 9.94 11.00
N ALA A 197 -5.68 8.97 10.59
CA ALA A 197 -4.55 8.48 11.36
C ALA A 197 -3.22 9.24 11.07
#